data_9fe6e5ec1ec02fa1a4ba5e16dd1b3b0d
#
_entry.id   9fe6e5ec1ec02fa1a4ba5e16dd1b3b0d
#
_cell.length_a   1.000
_cell.length_b   1.000
_cell.length_c   1.000
_cell.angle_alpha   90.00
_cell.angle_beta   90.00
_cell.angle_gamma   90.00
#
_symmetry.space_group_name_H-M   'P 1'
#
loop_
_entity.id
_entity.type
_entity.pdbx_description
1 polymer ?
#
loop_
_entity_poly.entity_id
_entity_poly.type
_entity_poly.pdbx_seq_one_letter_code
_entity_poly.pdbx_strand_id
1 'polypeptide(L)'
;MKKLLTFFALFPAMLWAQTFSNTNWTQIPNTNTDIFIPIQVSGLPTSINTSYGLGAVCLKITHQFSADLQVRLQSPDGKQVLLVDTKGGNGNGYPNTCFTENATGGWIQLAAPPFNGSYFPQESVNIFNDNSDPNGTWNLVLRDVFTPADTGSFHYVNITFMMNPPADPTQSNSACSSANPGGCQCPDGLSTDCDLLPDMTASAMCIANGHQEFAGNITLSNATPNIGWGPLEIHGTNSCYCDSVPVPCSTTTCPDGSYPKELISQRIYHKDGNSMTFFDRPAGTMTYHPSHGHVHVDNWADFSLRRATPDPDARNWPRIGEGNKQSFCLVNLGDCDSDFGYCVDSAGNPLSKANIANSDFGSVTGCSRDQGIYVGNLDIYSSSLNGMGIILPATICNGDYYIVSITDPENNMLESNDDNNWVTVPISLTQQSAGSFPLAGYTYTVSNTTVNFMATAVGADSLKWSWGDGSPVEMTSGTAITHDFPGIGTYIVSLYAYNQCGPTVTIDTISIQSTVGINPVGSVVSFKSYPNPSKGVFNVTYSLVNAGKVDIELTDALGQSIAVLASSDQLAGKYQIEVDPHMYNLHSGVYLVKLLSGSKSQVIRMVIL
;
A
#
# COMPACT_ATOMS: atom_id res chain seq x y z
N MET A 1 -73.71 -25.71 23.07
CA MET A 1 -72.32 -25.63 23.53
C MET A 1 -71.41 -25.40 22.32
N LYS A 2 -71.05 -24.14 22.04
CA LYS A 2 -70.15 -23.78 20.97
C LYS A 2 -68.74 -23.81 21.58
N LYS A 3 -67.85 -24.70 21.09
CA LYS A 3 -66.41 -24.70 21.46
C LYS A 3 -65.71 -23.59 20.66
N LEU A 4 -65.21 -22.62 21.37
CA LEU A 4 -64.32 -21.58 20.86
C LEU A 4 -62.93 -22.20 20.68
N LEU A 5 -62.47 -22.40 19.45
CA LEU A 5 -61.10 -22.76 19.15
C LEU A 5 -60.27 -21.48 19.10
N THR A 6 -59.42 -21.28 20.11
CA THR A 6 -58.45 -20.19 20.10
C THR A 6 -57.25 -20.62 19.27
N PHE A 7 -57.10 -20.03 18.07
CA PHE A 7 -55.90 -20.16 17.24
C PHE A 7 -54.81 -19.28 17.84
N PHE A 8 -53.79 -19.87 18.45
CA PHE A 8 -52.54 -19.18 18.72
C PHE A 8 -51.78 -19.06 17.40
N ALA A 9 -51.79 -17.86 16.79
CA ALA A 9 -50.91 -17.55 15.70
C ALA A 9 -49.49 -17.40 16.28
N LEU A 10 -48.62 -18.40 16.04
CA LEU A 10 -47.19 -18.22 16.19
C LEU A 10 -46.73 -17.25 15.11
N PHE A 11 -46.60 -15.99 15.46
CA PHE A 11 -45.79 -15.08 14.66
C PHE A 11 -44.34 -15.54 14.78
N PRO A 12 -43.61 -15.77 13.68
CA PRO A 12 -42.17 -15.92 13.75
C PRO A 12 -41.61 -14.61 14.31
N ALA A 13 -40.95 -14.69 15.47
CA ALA A 13 -40.21 -13.55 16.00
C ALA A 13 -39.15 -13.18 14.94
N MET A 14 -39.32 -12.06 14.26
CA MET A 14 -38.23 -11.48 13.46
C MET A 14 -37.12 -11.15 14.42
N LEU A 15 -36.06 -11.95 14.37
CA LEU A 15 -34.84 -11.71 15.12
C LEU A 15 -34.09 -10.52 14.50
N TRP A 16 -34.37 -9.32 15.03
CA TRP A 16 -33.61 -8.13 14.73
C TRP A 16 -32.22 -8.24 15.41
N ALA A 17 -31.26 -7.46 14.97
CA ALA A 17 -29.98 -7.37 15.65
C ALA A 17 -30.20 -7.07 17.15
N GLN A 18 -29.55 -7.85 18.03
CA GLN A 18 -29.63 -7.71 19.47
C GLN A 18 -28.26 -7.37 20.03
N THR A 19 -28.19 -6.30 20.83
CA THR A 19 -26.93 -5.82 21.43
C THR A 19 -27.00 -5.98 22.94
N PHE A 20 -25.95 -6.56 23.49
CA PHE A 20 -25.74 -6.72 24.93
C PHE A 20 -24.51 -5.89 25.34
N SER A 21 -24.57 -5.26 26.51
CA SER A 21 -23.60 -4.25 26.88
C SER A 21 -23.12 -4.40 28.32
N ASN A 22 -21.89 -3.98 28.57
CA ASN A 22 -21.40 -3.58 29.89
C ASN A 22 -20.83 -2.18 29.79
N THR A 23 -21.32 -1.28 30.65
CA THR A 23 -20.91 0.14 30.72
C THR A 23 -20.33 0.51 32.10
N ASN A 24 -20.04 -0.48 32.94
CA ASN A 24 -19.47 -0.25 34.27
C ASN A 24 -18.00 0.13 34.13
N TRP A 25 -17.69 1.37 34.40
CA TRP A 25 -16.32 1.85 34.42
C TRP A 25 -15.43 0.96 35.29
N THR A 26 -14.28 0.52 34.78
CA THR A 26 -13.34 -0.32 35.49
C THR A 26 -11.92 0.15 35.19
N GLN A 27 -11.11 0.31 36.23
CA GLN A 27 -9.69 0.60 36.05
C GLN A 27 -8.98 -0.66 35.56
N ILE A 28 -8.12 -0.54 34.58
CA ILE A 28 -7.25 -1.60 34.10
C ILE A 28 -6.01 -1.59 34.98
N PRO A 29 -5.75 -2.65 35.77
CA PRO A 29 -4.60 -2.69 36.66
C PRO A 29 -3.34 -3.00 35.85
N ASN A 30 -2.29 -2.34 36.17
CA ASN A 30 -0.94 -2.49 35.65
C ASN A 30 -0.21 -3.66 36.32
N THR A 31 -0.72 -4.88 36.19
CA THR A 31 -0.25 -6.05 36.93
C THR A 31 0.04 -7.28 36.06
N ASN A 32 -0.04 -7.13 34.73
CA ASN A 32 0.08 -8.23 33.74
C ASN A 32 -0.84 -9.43 34.09
N THR A 33 -2.05 -9.14 34.58
CA THR A 33 -3.06 -10.14 34.92
C THR A 33 -4.36 -9.86 34.18
N ASP A 34 -5.08 -10.91 33.81
CA ASP A 34 -6.37 -10.78 33.14
C ASP A 34 -7.41 -10.17 34.10
N ILE A 35 -8.16 -9.19 33.61
CA ILE A 35 -9.41 -8.75 34.21
C ILE A 35 -10.58 -9.13 33.28
N PHE A 36 -11.67 -9.56 33.87
CA PHE A 36 -12.85 -10.04 33.17
C PHE A 36 -13.99 -9.04 33.35
N ILE A 37 -14.46 -8.49 32.24
CA ILE A 37 -15.59 -7.56 32.18
C ILE A 37 -16.83 -8.34 31.69
N PRO A 38 -17.75 -8.72 32.57
CA PRO A 38 -18.85 -9.62 32.23
C PRO A 38 -19.94 -8.90 31.41
N ILE A 39 -20.46 -9.59 30.40
CA ILE A 39 -21.58 -9.15 29.56
C ILE A 39 -22.66 -10.25 29.64
N GLN A 40 -23.84 -9.90 30.17
CA GLN A 40 -24.93 -10.87 30.32
C GLN A 40 -25.73 -10.96 29.03
N VAL A 41 -25.73 -12.13 28.43
CA VAL A 41 -26.50 -12.45 27.20
C VAL A 41 -27.63 -13.41 27.54
N SER A 42 -28.84 -13.10 27.11
CA SER A 42 -30.01 -13.94 27.34
C SER A 42 -31.12 -13.69 26.32
N GLY A 43 -31.93 -14.71 26.06
CA GLY A 43 -33.07 -14.59 25.15
C GLY A 43 -32.72 -14.75 23.67
N LEU A 44 -31.49 -15.17 23.37
CA LEU A 44 -31.08 -15.58 22.03
C LEU A 44 -31.44 -17.06 21.76
N PRO A 45 -31.46 -17.48 20.47
CA PRO A 45 -31.46 -18.90 20.13
C PRO A 45 -30.33 -19.64 20.85
N THR A 46 -30.57 -20.89 21.22
CA THR A 46 -29.57 -21.74 21.89
C THR A 46 -28.47 -22.25 20.96
N SER A 47 -28.44 -21.77 19.73
CA SER A 47 -27.41 -22.08 18.74
C SER A 47 -27.21 -20.88 17.83
N ILE A 48 -25.99 -20.40 17.73
CA ILE A 48 -25.57 -19.34 16.81
C ILE A 48 -24.66 -19.90 15.71
N ASN A 49 -24.88 -19.40 14.50
CA ASN A 49 -24.14 -19.84 13.32
C ASN A 49 -24.14 -18.74 12.24
N THR A 50 -23.79 -19.08 11.00
CA THR A 50 -23.73 -18.12 9.88
C THR A 50 -25.10 -17.52 9.49
N SER A 51 -26.24 -18.12 9.93
CA SER A 51 -27.57 -17.55 9.69
C SER A 51 -28.01 -16.57 10.76
N TYR A 52 -27.59 -16.77 12.02
CA TYR A 52 -27.77 -15.87 13.14
C TYR A 52 -26.62 -16.03 14.11
N GLY A 53 -25.84 -15.01 14.35
CA GLY A 53 -24.65 -15.11 15.17
C GLY A 53 -24.05 -13.77 15.58
N LEU A 54 -22.90 -13.83 16.23
CA LEU A 54 -22.11 -12.65 16.62
C LEU A 54 -21.59 -11.96 15.37
N GLY A 55 -21.90 -10.66 15.21
CA GLY A 55 -21.49 -9.88 14.05
C GLY A 55 -20.58 -8.69 14.37
N ALA A 56 -20.59 -8.21 15.63
CA ALA A 56 -19.72 -7.09 16.00
C ALA A 56 -19.44 -7.04 17.50
N VAL A 57 -18.25 -6.55 17.85
CA VAL A 57 -17.79 -6.23 19.20
C VAL A 57 -17.27 -4.80 19.21
N CYS A 58 -18.00 -3.87 19.84
CA CYS A 58 -17.62 -2.46 19.90
C CYS A 58 -17.25 -2.09 21.32
N LEU A 59 -16.16 -1.35 21.50
CA LEU A 59 -15.65 -1.03 22.84
C LEU A 59 -15.02 0.36 22.90
N LYS A 60 -14.89 0.85 24.14
CA LYS A 60 -14.09 2.02 24.48
C LYS A 60 -13.19 1.72 25.66
N ILE A 61 -11.90 1.87 25.41
CA ILE A 61 -10.83 1.75 26.39
C ILE A 61 -9.93 2.98 26.24
N THR A 62 -9.56 3.62 27.35
CA THR A 62 -8.51 4.64 27.37
C THR A 62 -7.28 4.05 28.06
N HIS A 63 -6.11 4.28 27.47
CA HIS A 63 -4.83 3.83 27.99
C HIS A 63 -3.73 4.74 27.47
N GLN A 64 -2.67 4.98 28.23
CA GLN A 64 -1.59 5.89 27.81
C GLN A 64 -0.79 5.30 26.63
N PHE A 65 -0.63 3.97 26.61
CA PHE A 65 0.03 3.23 25.54
C PHE A 65 -0.88 2.11 25.04
N SER A 66 -1.42 2.25 23.85
CA SER A 66 -2.28 1.20 23.26
C SER A 66 -1.54 -0.13 23.08
N ALA A 67 -0.21 -0.06 22.87
CA ALA A 67 0.65 -1.23 22.69
C ALA A 67 0.85 -2.08 23.95
N ASP A 68 0.39 -1.61 25.12
CA ASP A 68 0.51 -2.37 26.36
C ASP A 68 -0.73 -3.23 26.62
N LEU A 69 -1.76 -3.09 25.77
CA LEU A 69 -3.03 -3.80 25.96
C LEU A 69 -3.15 -5.02 25.06
N GLN A 70 -3.58 -6.13 25.68
CA GLN A 70 -4.14 -7.29 25.04
C GLN A 70 -5.65 -7.36 25.31
N VAL A 71 -6.46 -7.46 24.25
CA VAL A 71 -7.93 -7.46 24.34
C VAL A 71 -8.48 -8.73 23.72
N ARG A 72 -9.23 -9.52 24.48
CA ARG A 72 -9.87 -10.77 24.04
C ARG A 72 -11.36 -10.76 24.37
N LEU A 73 -12.14 -11.51 23.59
CA LEU A 73 -13.53 -11.83 23.93
C LEU A 73 -13.63 -13.32 24.31
N GLN A 74 -14.33 -13.61 25.38
CA GLN A 74 -14.57 -14.97 25.84
C GLN A 74 -16.08 -15.26 25.85
N SER A 75 -16.48 -16.38 25.26
CA SER A 75 -17.85 -16.90 25.27
C SER A 75 -18.21 -17.64 26.57
N PRO A 76 -19.51 -17.95 26.80
CA PRO A 76 -19.96 -18.66 28.00
C PRO A 76 -19.37 -20.06 28.17
N ASP A 77 -19.01 -20.74 27.09
CA ASP A 77 -18.34 -22.04 27.09
C ASP A 77 -16.82 -21.96 27.34
N GLY A 78 -16.27 -20.73 27.45
CA GLY A 78 -14.87 -20.48 27.77
C GLY A 78 -13.95 -20.31 26.57
N LYS A 79 -14.45 -20.42 25.32
CA LYS A 79 -13.70 -20.14 24.10
C LYS A 79 -13.27 -18.68 24.07
N GLN A 80 -12.04 -18.39 23.67
CA GLN A 80 -11.52 -17.02 23.56
C GLN A 80 -11.07 -16.70 22.15
N VAL A 81 -11.23 -15.43 21.77
CA VAL A 81 -10.77 -14.83 20.53
C VAL A 81 -9.95 -13.58 20.84
N LEU A 82 -8.80 -13.44 20.24
CA LEU A 82 -7.93 -12.28 20.36
C LEU A 82 -8.42 -11.18 19.42
N LEU A 83 -8.95 -10.11 19.98
CA LEU A 83 -9.40 -8.96 19.18
C LEU A 83 -8.23 -8.07 18.73
N VAL A 84 -7.30 -7.80 19.65
CA VAL A 84 -6.06 -7.07 19.39
C VAL A 84 -5.01 -7.38 20.44
N ASP A 85 -3.75 -7.49 20.01
CA ASP A 85 -2.59 -7.72 20.86
C ASP A 85 -1.53 -6.65 20.63
N THR A 86 -1.25 -5.85 21.66
CA THR A 86 -0.10 -4.93 21.76
C THR A 86 0.12 -4.04 20.52
N LYS A 87 -0.95 -3.38 20.03
CA LYS A 87 -0.89 -2.50 18.84
C LYS A 87 -1.12 -1.03 19.17
N GLY A 88 -0.46 -0.15 18.38
CA GLY A 88 -0.69 1.29 18.39
C GLY A 88 0.33 2.13 19.17
N GLY A 89 1.44 1.55 19.63
CA GLY A 89 2.51 2.29 20.31
C GLY A 89 2.00 3.18 21.44
N ASN A 90 2.37 4.44 21.43
CA ASN A 90 1.93 5.46 22.39
C ASN A 90 0.55 6.07 22.07
N GLY A 91 -0.32 5.37 21.36
CA GLY A 91 -1.71 5.78 21.15
C GLY A 91 -2.51 5.78 22.46
N ASN A 92 -3.65 6.50 22.49
CA ASN A 92 -4.44 6.72 23.70
C ASN A 92 -5.55 5.66 23.91
N GLY A 93 -5.28 4.38 23.58
CA GLY A 93 -6.23 3.28 23.72
C GLY A 93 -7.14 3.11 22.49
N TYR A 94 -8.35 2.63 22.73
CA TYR A 94 -9.36 2.30 21.74
C TYR A 94 -10.62 3.15 21.99
N PRO A 95 -10.70 4.40 21.48
CA PRO A 95 -11.69 5.40 21.92
C PRO A 95 -13.11 5.11 21.45
N ASN A 96 -13.29 4.43 20.33
CA ASN A 96 -14.59 4.02 19.78
C ASN A 96 -14.32 2.99 18.67
N THR A 97 -13.94 1.79 19.09
CA THR A 97 -13.42 0.74 18.20
C THR A 97 -14.42 -0.38 18.10
N CYS A 98 -14.78 -0.76 16.87
CA CYS A 98 -15.64 -1.90 16.58
C CYS A 98 -14.85 -2.98 15.83
N PHE A 99 -14.88 -4.20 16.31
CA PHE A 99 -14.36 -5.38 15.64
C PHE A 99 -15.49 -6.11 14.92
N THR A 100 -15.35 -6.31 13.62
CA THR A 100 -16.36 -6.95 12.76
C THR A 100 -15.72 -7.47 11.48
N GLU A 101 -16.32 -8.50 10.87
CA GLU A 101 -15.80 -9.12 9.64
C GLU A 101 -16.19 -8.37 8.35
N ASN A 102 -16.81 -7.20 8.43
CA ASN A 102 -17.02 -6.28 7.30
C ASN A 102 -16.47 -4.89 7.60
N ALA A 103 -15.34 -4.83 8.29
CA ALA A 103 -14.71 -3.60 8.70
C ALA A 103 -14.28 -2.72 7.51
N THR A 104 -14.38 -1.40 7.68
CA THR A 104 -13.94 -0.42 6.67
C THR A 104 -12.57 0.21 6.99
N GLY A 105 -12.06 0.01 8.21
CA GLY A 105 -10.77 0.53 8.68
C GLY A 105 -9.59 -0.42 8.44
N GLY A 106 -9.83 -1.56 7.77
CA GLY A 106 -8.81 -2.58 7.54
C GLY A 106 -8.49 -3.41 8.80
N TRP A 107 -7.37 -4.09 8.76
CA TRP A 107 -6.90 -4.95 9.85
C TRP A 107 -6.34 -4.12 10.99
N ILE A 108 -6.75 -4.45 12.24
CA ILE A 108 -6.29 -3.71 13.43
C ILE A 108 -4.77 -3.74 13.61
N GLN A 109 -4.11 -4.82 13.17
CA GLN A 109 -2.66 -4.98 13.23
C GLN A 109 -1.90 -3.96 12.36
N LEU A 110 -2.53 -3.48 11.28
CA LEU A 110 -1.95 -2.51 10.33
C LEU A 110 -2.43 -1.08 10.56
N ALA A 111 -3.50 -0.92 11.35
CA ALA A 111 -4.06 0.39 11.60
C ALA A 111 -3.16 1.21 12.55
N ALA A 112 -3.16 2.51 12.34
CA ALA A 112 -2.52 3.47 13.23
C ALA A 112 -3.52 4.09 14.20
N PRO A 113 -3.13 4.41 15.45
CA PRO A 113 -3.98 5.13 16.37
C PRO A 113 -4.27 6.58 15.89
N PRO A 114 -5.40 7.18 16.31
CA PRO A 114 -6.39 6.61 17.23
C PRO A 114 -7.29 5.59 16.53
N PHE A 115 -7.51 4.45 17.17
CA PHE A 115 -8.36 3.38 16.65
C PHE A 115 -9.85 3.75 16.77
N ASN A 116 -10.33 4.61 15.90
CA ASN A 116 -11.70 5.11 15.89
C ASN A 116 -12.40 4.64 14.60
N GLY A 117 -13.32 3.69 14.71
CA GLY A 117 -14.02 3.09 13.57
C GLY A 117 -14.13 1.57 13.66
N SER A 118 -14.37 0.92 12.53
CA SER A 118 -14.47 -0.53 12.43
C SER A 118 -13.19 -1.13 11.86
N TYR A 119 -12.72 -2.22 12.47
CA TYR A 119 -11.51 -2.94 12.11
C TYR A 119 -11.77 -4.44 12.10
N PHE A 120 -11.06 -5.16 11.23
CA PHE A 120 -10.97 -6.62 11.37
C PHE A 120 -10.21 -6.95 12.65
N PRO A 121 -10.73 -7.87 13.48
CA PRO A 121 -10.00 -8.34 14.66
C PRO A 121 -8.76 -9.14 14.25
N GLN A 122 -7.87 -9.37 15.18
CA GLN A 122 -6.67 -10.19 14.96
C GLN A 122 -7.00 -11.67 14.74
N GLU A 123 -7.99 -12.18 15.48
CA GLU A 123 -8.62 -13.48 15.25
C GLU A 123 -10.10 -13.29 15.00
N SER A 124 -10.67 -14.04 14.06
CA SER A 124 -12.05 -13.89 13.64
C SER A 124 -13.07 -14.13 14.76
N VAL A 125 -14.02 -13.20 14.93
CA VAL A 125 -15.15 -13.39 15.84
C VAL A 125 -16.15 -14.44 15.35
N ASN A 126 -16.08 -14.85 14.09
CA ASN A 126 -16.92 -15.90 13.51
C ASN A 126 -16.67 -17.29 14.11
N ILE A 127 -15.53 -17.47 14.79
CA ILE A 127 -15.23 -18.73 15.52
C ILE A 127 -16.29 -19.05 16.59
N PHE A 128 -17.02 -18.03 17.07
CA PHE A 128 -18.12 -18.23 18.01
C PHE A 128 -19.43 -18.69 17.33
N ASN A 129 -19.56 -18.54 16.00
CA ASN A 129 -20.75 -18.87 15.23
C ASN A 129 -20.76 -20.36 14.82
N ASP A 130 -20.49 -21.25 15.75
CA ASP A 130 -20.18 -22.68 15.58
C ASP A 130 -21.29 -23.63 16.06
N ASN A 131 -22.52 -23.13 16.19
CA ASN A 131 -23.70 -23.79 16.74
C ASN A 131 -23.69 -23.91 18.28
N SER A 132 -22.82 -23.22 19.00
CA SER A 132 -22.86 -23.15 20.47
C SER A 132 -24.00 -22.25 20.97
N ASP A 133 -24.37 -22.43 22.26
CA ASP A 133 -25.37 -21.59 22.94
C ASP A 133 -24.72 -20.26 23.37
N PRO A 134 -25.16 -19.10 22.86
CA PRO A 134 -24.63 -17.81 23.23
C PRO A 134 -25.16 -17.27 24.56
N ASN A 135 -26.20 -17.89 25.13
CA ASN A 135 -26.81 -17.40 26.35
C ASN A 135 -25.92 -17.71 27.56
N GLY A 136 -25.67 -16.70 28.37
CA GLY A 136 -24.79 -16.81 29.53
C GLY A 136 -23.93 -15.58 29.70
N THR A 137 -22.83 -15.75 30.39
CA THR A 137 -21.87 -14.66 30.67
C THR A 137 -20.73 -14.70 29.65
N TRP A 138 -20.71 -13.71 28.79
CA TRP A 138 -19.54 -13.37 27.99
C TRP A 138 -18.59 -12.51 28.80
N ASN A 139 -17.30 -12.53 28.51
CA ASN A 139 -16.32 -11.65 29.14
C ASN A 139 -15.48 -10.92 28.10
N LEU A 140 -15.40 -9.59 28.17
CA LEU A 140 -14.26 -8.90 27.58
C LEU A 140 -13.08 -9.10 28.54
N VAL A 141 -12.00 -9.70 28.05
CA VAL A 141 -10.80 -10.00 28.84
C VAL A 141 -9.71 -9.01 28.45
N LEU A 142 -9.28 -8.21 29.43
CA LEU A 142 -8.26 -7.19 29.24
C LEU A 142 -7.02 -7.53 30.04
N ARG A 143 -5.85 -7.31 29.45
CA ARG A 143 -4.57 -7.42 30.13
C ARG A 143 -3.67 -6.25 29.73
N ASP A 144 -3.10 -5.60 30.71
CA ASP A 144 -1.97 -4.70 30.55
C ASP A 144 -0.69 -5.52 30.70
N VAL A 145 0.05 -5.70 29.61
CA VAL A 145 1.22 -6.59 29.56
C VAL A 145 2.53 -5.90 29.93
N PHE A 146 2.53 -4.57 30.03
CA PHE A 146 3.71 -3.78 30.36
C PHE A 146 3.59 -3.17 31.77
N THR A 147 4.41 -3.62 32.70
CA THR A 147 4.42 -3.13 34.08
C THR A 147 5.75 -2.46 34.42
N PRO A 148 5.80 -1.37 35.22
CA PRO A 148 4.80 -0.76 36.11
C PRO A 148 4.53 0.75 35.85
N ALA A 149 4.31 1.23 34.65
CA ALA A 149 4.46 2.66 34.38
C ALA A 149 3.18 3.45 34.11
N ASP A 150 2.08 2.83 33.68
CA ASP A 150 0.89 3.53 33.22
C ASP A 150 -0.43 2.88 33.66
N THR A 151 -1.55 3.51 33.35
CA THR A 151 -2.88 3.03 33.75
C THR A 151 -3.88 3.24 32.64
N GLY A 152 -4.84 2.33 32.54
CA GLY A 152 -5.95 2.40 31.62
C GLY A 152 -7.31 2.34 32.29
N SER A 153 -8.35 2.59 31.54
CA SER A 153 -9.73 2.50 31.99
C SER A 153 -10.62 1.90 30.91
N PHE A 154 -11.38 0.92 31.29
CA PHE A 154 -12.50 0.41 30.49
C PHE A 154 -13.72 1.30 30.69
N HIS A 155 -14.44 1.59 29.61
CA HIS A 155 -15.64 2.45 29.62
C HIS A 155 -16.90 1.70 29.20
N TYR A 156 -16.85 0.97 28.08
CA TYR A 156 -17.97 0.13 27.64
C TYR A 156 -17.50 -0.95 26.67
N VAL A 157 -18.31 -2.00 26.58
CA VAL A 157 -18.30 -3.00 25.51
C VAL A 157 -19.73 -3.32 25.12
N ASN A 158 -19.96 -3.46 23.80
CA ASN A 158 -21.21 -3.89 23.19
C ASN A 158 -20.91 -5.11 22.32
N ILE A 159 -21.65 -6.20 22.50
CA ILE A 159 -21.62 -7.35 21.58
C ILE A 159 -22.96 -7.44 20.87
N THR A 160 -22.93 -7.55 19.55
CA THR A 160 -24.13 -7.50 18.70
C THR A 160 -24.31 -8.81 17.95
N PHE A 161 -25.43 -9.48 18.17
CA PHE A 161 -25.86 -10.66 17.41
C PHE A 161 -26.86 -10.24 16.36
N MET A 162 -26.73 -10.80 15.15
CA MET A 162 -27.55 -10.41 14.00
C MET A 162 -27.81 -11.54 13.03
N MET A 163 -28.80 -11.35 12.16
CA MET A 163 -29.05 -12.22 11.00
C MET A 163 -27.92 -12.09 10.01
N ASN A 164 -27.46 -13.23 9.47
CA ASN A 164 -26.37 -13.31 8.51
C ASN A 164 -25.20 -12.43 8.94
N PRO A 165 -24.54 -12.74 10.10
CA PRO A 165 -23.38 -11.99 10.53
C PRO A 165 -22.36 -11.95 9.40
N PRO A 166 -21.59 -10.86 9.27
CA PRO A 166 -20.59 -10.77 8.23
C PRO A 166 -19.70 -12.01 8.24
N ALA A 167 -19.49 -12.62 7.08
CA ALA A 167 -18.61 -13.78 6.96
C ALA A 167 -17.17 -13.34 7.23
N ASP A 168 -16.41 -14.20 7.89
CA ASP A 168 -14.98 -14.02 8.06
C ASP A 168 -14.32 -13.94 6.67
N PRO A 169 -13.74 -12.82 6.29
CA PRO A 169 -13.05 -12.70 5.01
C PRO A 169 -11.82 -13.61 4.95
N THR A 170 -11.42 -14.18 6.10
CA THR A 170 -10.26 -15.06 6.21
C THR A 170 -10.62 -16.54 6.32
N GLN A 171 -11.88 -16.92 6.18
CA GLN A 171 -12.26 -18.34 6.15
C GLN A 171 -11.78 -18.97 4.83
N SER A 172 -10.71 -19.71 4.92
CA SER A 172 -10.25 -20.54 3.80
C SER A 172 -11.34 -21.53 3.40
N ASN A 173 -11.77 -21.46 2.14
CA ASN A 173 -12.62 -22.48 1.55
C ASN A 173 -11.82 -23.68 1.04
N SER A 174 -10.50 -23.70 1.25
CA SER A 174 -9.67 -24.59 0.47
C SER A 174 -9.33 -25.88 1.19
N ALA A 175 -10.07 -26.91 0.82
CA ALA A 175 -9.57 -28.27 0.85
C ALA A 175 -8.86 -28.58 -0.49
N CYS A 176 -8.28 -27.59 -1.16
CA CYS A 176 -7.61 -27.74 -2.45
C CYS A 176 -6.33 -28.54 -2.30
N SER A 177 -6.20 -29.61 -3.08
CA SER A 177 -4.96 -30.35 -3.20
C SER A 177 -4.99 -31.20 -4.47
N SER A 178 -3.84 -31.73 -4.88
CA SER A 178 -3.77 -32.72 -5.99
C SER A 178 -4.60 -33.98 -5.70
N ALA A 179 -4.81 -34.31 -4.43
CA ALA A 179 -5.67 -35.42 -4.00
C ALA A 179 -7.16 -35.04 -3.87
N ASN A 180 -7.46 -33.76 -3.78
CA ASN A 180 -8.83 -33.23 -3.70
C ASN A 180 -9.04 -32.06 -4.69
N PRO A 181 -9.05 -32.32 -6.00
CA PRO A 181 -9.20 -31.27 -7.01
C PRO A 181 -10.54 -30.55 -6.96
N GLY A 182 -11.59 -31.21 -6.48
CA GLY A 182 -12.92 -30.63 -6.29
C GLY A 182 -12.95 -29.48 -5.28
N GLY A 183 -11.98 -29.42 -4.36
CA GLY A 183 -11.78 -28.32 -3.43
C GLY A 183 -11.07 -27.12 -4.02
N CYS A 184 -10.45 -27.24 -5.20
CA CYS A 184 -9.73 -26.17 -5.85
C CYS A 184 -10.64 -25.24 -6.65
N GLN A 185 -10.33 -23.94 -6.63
CA GLN A 185 -11.02 -22.90 -7.39
C GLN A 185 -10.20 -22.51 -8.62
N CYS A 186 -10.90 -22.21 -9.71
CA CYS A 186 -10.31 -21.60 -10.89
C CYS A 186 -10.29 -20.07 -10.80
N PRO A 187 -9.41 -19.38 -11.57
CA PRO A 187 -9.24 -17.92 -11.50
C PRO A 187 -10.51 -17.08 -11.73
N ASP A 188 -11.45 -17.60 -12.51
CA ASP A 188 -12.72 -16.91 -12.78
C ASP A 188 -13.80 -17.20 -11.71
N GLY A 189 -13.50 -18.05 -10.72
CA GLY A 189 -14.40 -18.44 -9.65
C GLY A 189 -15.62 -19.30 -10.10
N LEU A 190 -15.71 -19.66 -11.38
CA LEU A 190 -16.86 -20.32 -12.00
C LEU A 190 -16.49 -21.60 -12.75
N SER A 191 -15.37 -21.59 -13.45
CA SER A 191 -14.90 -22.71 -14.26
C SER A 191 -14.48 -23.90 -13.39
N THR A 192 -14.60 -25.08 -13.95
CA THR A 192 -14.10 -26.32 -13.35
C THR A 192 -12.91 -26.90 -14.10
N ASP A 193 -12.46 -26.24 -15.14
CA ASP A 193 -11.38 -26.62 -16.06
C ASP A 193 -10.43 -25.43 -16.22
N CYS A 194 -9.21 -25.54 -15.65
CA CYS A 194 -8.22 -24.45 -15.67
C CYS A 194 -6.83 -24.94 -15.23
N ASP A 195 -5.81 -24.17 -15.65
CA ASP A 195 -4.47 -24.25 -15.09
C ASP A 195 -4.41 -23.43 -13.78
N LEU A 196 -3.80 -24.02 -12.76
CA LEU A 196 -3.56 -23.37 -11.47
C LEU A 196 -2.15 -22.80 -11.49
N LEU A 197 -2.03 -21.52 -11.81
CA LEU A 197 -0.77 -20.81 -11.92
C LEU A 197 -0.40 -20.14 -10.60
N PRO A 198 0.89 -20.07 -10.23
CA PRO A 198 1.35 -19.18 -9.18
C PRO A 198 1.20 -17.72 -9.58
N ASP A 199 1.32 -16.83 -8.61
CA ASP A 199 1.44 -15.37 -8.76
C ASP A 199 2.48 -14.92 -7.73
N MET A 200 3.72 -14.79 -8.17
CA MET A 200 4.83 -14.45 -7.28
C MET A 200 4.93 -12.94 -7.16
N THR A 201 5.05 -12.46 -5.94
CA THR A 201 5.22 -11.03 -5.69
C THR A 201 6.50 -10.75 -4.90
N ALA A 202 6.82 -9.49 -4.70
CA ALA A 202 7.85 -9.06 -3.76
C ALA A 202 7.19 -8.27 -2.61
N SER A 203 7.70 -8.41 -1.39
CA SER A 203 7.12 -7.75 -0.22
C SER A 203 7.81 -6.42 0.10
N ALA A 204 7.14 -5.31 -0.20
CA ALA A 204 7.63 -3.98 0.19
C ALA A 204 7.76 -3.83 1.72
N MET A 205 6.84 -4.41 2.48
CA MET A 205 6.86 -4.36 3.95
C MET A 205 8.06 -5.12 4.54
N CYS A 206 8.40 -6.28 3.99
CA CYS A 206 9.56 -7.05 4.42
C CYS A 206 10.85 -6.24 4.24
N ILE A 207 11.02 -5.58 3.08
CA ILE A 207 12.18 -4.73 2.80
C ILE A 207 12.16 -3.49 3.70
N ALA A 208 11.03 -2.81 3.83
CA ALA A 208 10.91 -1.60 4.66
C ALA A 208 11.27 -1.85 6.12
N ASN A 209 10.88 -3.00 6.67
CA ASN A 209 11.16 -3.38 8.06
C ASN A 209 12.55 -4.02 8.23
N GLY A 210 13.12 -4.60 7.18
CA GLY A 210 14.32 -5.43 7.24
C GLY A 210 15.57 -4.81 6.60
N HIS A 211 15.54 -3.55 6.17
CA HIS A 211 16.76 -2.90 5.64
C HIS A 211 17.49 -2.11 6.72
N GLN A 212 18.80 -2.02 6.56
CA GLN A 212 19.68 -1.21 7.41
C GLN A 212 20.82 -0.63 6.59
N GLU A 213 21.06 0.69 6.72
CA GLU A 213 22.16 1.40 6.10
C GLU A 213 23.44 1.22 6.91
N PHE A 214 24.55 1.05 6.18
CA PHE A 214 25.93 1.15 6.67
C PHE A 214 26.77 1.96 5.66
N ALA A 215 27.92 2.42 6.07
CA ALA A 215 28.86 3.06 5.14
C ALA A 215 29.26 2.07 4.03
N GLY A 216 28.90 2.39 2.78
CA GLY A 216 29.19 1.58 1.60
C GLY A 216 28.30 0.36 1.37
N ASN A 217 27.28 0.13 2.19
CA ASN A 217 26.40 -1.04 2.05
C ASN A 217 25.02 -0.80 2.66
N ILE A 218 24.00 -1.45 2.09
CA ILE A 218 22.68 -1.60 2.69
C ILE A 218 22.43 -3.11 2.85
N THR A 219 22.14 -3.59 4.05
CA THR A 219 21.57 -4.93 4.21
C THR A 219 20.06 -4.87 4.09
N LEU A 220 19.41 -5.93 3.60
CA LEU A 220 17.95 -5.97 3.46
C LEU A 220 17.42 -7.40 3.64
N SER A 221 16.23 -7.50 4.20
CA SER A 221 15.41 -8.71 4.13
C SER A 221 14.55 -8.66 2.88
N ASN A 222 14.27 -9.83 2.28
CA ASN A 222 13.34 -9.97 1.17
C ASN A 222 12.38 -11.12 1.41
N ALA A 223 11.14 -10.96 1.00
CA ALA A 223 10.13 -12.01 0.98
C ALA A 223 9.46 -12.06 -0.38
N THR A 224 9.25 -13.28 -0.88
CA THR A 224 8.59 -13.55 -2.17
C THR A 224 7.34 -14.39 -1.95
N PRO A 225 6.18 -13.74 -1.71
CA PRO A 225 4.89 -14.40 -1.56
C PRO A 225 4.37 -15.01 -2.86
N ASN A 226 3.66 -16.14 -2.73
CA ASN A 226 2.79 -16.68 -3.79
C ASN A 226 1.33 -16.39 -3.43
N ILE A 227 0.70 -15.49 -4.15
CA ILE A 227 -0.71 -15.10 -3.98
C ILE A 227 -1.61 -15.64 -5.09
N GLY A 228 -1.10 -16.55 -5.91
CA GLY A 228 -1.78 -17.10 -7.08
C GLY A 228 -2.81 -18.18 -6.78
N TRP A 229 -3.10 -18.94 -7.82
CA TRP A 229 -4.11 -20.00 -7.80
C TRP A 229 -3.50 -21.41 -7.64
N GLY A 230 -2.21 -21.54 -7.93
CA GLY A 230 -1.45 -22.78 -7.84
C GLY A 230 -0.07 -22.59 -7.22
N PRO A 231 0.61 -23.69 -6.85
CA PRO A 231 1.94 -23.62 -6.30
C PRO A 231 2.97 -23.22 -7.35
N LEU A 232 3.99 -22.47 -6.95
CA LEU A 232 5.27 -22.53 -7.64
C LEU A 232 5.96 -23.81 -7.21
N GLU A 233 6.07 -24.80 -8.10
CA GLU A 233 6.72 -26.08 -7.84
C GLU A 233 7.78 -26.33 -8.89
N ILE A 234 9.02 -26.59 -8.45
CA ILE A 234 10.22 -26.68 -9.29
C ILE A 234 10.90 -28.00 -9.05
N HIS A 235 11.31 -28.65 -10.13
CA HIS A 235 12.00 -29.93 -10.13
C HIS A 235 13.30 -29.88 -10.93
N GLY A 236 14.38 -30.43 -10.38
CA GLY A 236 15.61 -30.69 -11.14
C GLY A 236 15.42 -31.81 -12.16
N THR A 237 15.89 -31.58 -13.38
CA THR A 237 15.68 -32.51 -14.51
C THR A 237 16.75 -33.58 -14.67
N ASN A 238 17.78 -33.63 -13.84
CA ASN A 238 19.00 -34.43 -14.01
C ASN A 238 19.79 -34.10 -15.29
N SER A 239 19.62 -32.91 -15.84
CA SER A 239 20.35 -32.43 -17.01
C SER A 239 21.27 -31.30 -16.60
N CYS A 240 22.55 -31.57 -16.44
CA CYS A 240 23.55 -30.62 -15.94
C CYS A 240 24.54 -30.21 -17.03
N TYR A 241 25.01 -28.98 -16.94
CA TYR A 241 25.88 -28.33 -17.92
C TYR A 241 26.98 -27.53 -17.25
N CYS A 242 28.16 -27.55 -17.84
CA CYS A 242 29.21 -26.56 -17.65
C CYS A 242 29.20 -25.66 -18.88
N ASP A 243 28.80 -24.42 -18.76
CA ASP A 243 28.38 -23.54 -19.85
C ASP A 243 27.32 -24.26 -20.73
N SER A 244 27.65 -24.56 -21.99
CA SER A 244 26.78 -25.29 -22.91
C SER A 244 27.12 -26.76 -23.06
N VAL A 245 28.11 -27.27 -22.31
CA VAL A 245 28.60 -28.66 -22.43
C VAL A 245 27.88 -29.54 -21.41
N PRO A 246 27.14 -30.59 -21.85
CA PRO A 246 26.49 -31.54 -20.92
C PRO A 246 27.53 -32.25 -20.07
N VAL A 247 27.26 -32.35 -18.77
CA VAL A 247 28.08 -33.07 -17.80
C VAL A 247 27.19 -33.92 -16.89
N PRO A 248 27.71 -34.99 -16.27
CA PRO A 248 26.96 -35.64 -15.20
C PRO A 248 26.66 -34.70 -14.05
N CYS A 249 25.45 -34.77 -13.47
CA CYS A 249 25.09 -33.92 -12.32
C CYS A 249 25.89 -34.26 -11.04
N SER A 250 26.65 -35.32 -11.06
CA SER A 250 27.63 -35.65 -10.02
C SER A 250 28.97 -34.90 -10.18
N THR A 251 29.15 -34.13 -11.25
CA THR A 251 30.33 -33.28 -11.46
C THR A 251 30.36 -32.19 -10.38
N THR A 252 31.47 -32.10 -9.66
CA THR A 252 31.60 -31.17 -8.55
C THR A 252 32.09 -29.79 -8.97
N THR A 253 32.81 -29.68 -10.09
CA THR A 253 33.41 -28.42 -10.56
C THR A 253 33.59 -28.49 -12.07
N CYS A 254 33.24 -27.43 -12.75
CA CYS A 254 33.49 -27.21 -14.17
C CYS A 254 34.97 -26.89 -14.46
N PRO A 255 35.44 -27.00 -15.74
CA PRO A 255 36.83 -26.70 -16.09
C PRO A 255 37.29 -25.26 -15.76
N ASP A 256 36.36 -24.30 -15.70
CA ASP A 256 36.59 -22.91 -15.35
C ASP A 256 36.56 -22.64 -13.82
N GLY A 257 36.27 -23.67 -13.02
CA GLY A 257 36.16 -23.58 -11.57
C GLY A 257 34.74 -23.27 -11.06
N SER A 258 33.78 -23.04 -11.93
CA SER A 258 32.37 -22.87 -11.57
C SER A 258 31.70 -24.19 -11.19
N TYR A 259 30.45 -24.12 -10.71
CA TYR A 259 29.63 -25.31 -10.46
C TYR A 259 28.72 -25.61 -11.66
N PRO A 260 28.43 -26.89 -11.97
CA PRO A 260 27.47 -27.22 -13.00
C PRO A 260 26.10 -26.64 -12.70
N LYS A 261 25.43 -26.12 -13.73
CA LYS A 261 24.04 -25.70 -13.70
C LYS A 261 23.14 -26.85 -14.09
N GLU A 262 22.15 -27.15 -13.29
CA GLU A 262 21.11 -28.11 -13.61
C GLU A 262 19.90 -27.39 -14.21
N LEU A 263 19.38 -27.91 -15.34
CA LEU A 263 18.10 -27.45 -15.86
C LEU A 263 16.96 -27.80 -14.89
N ILE A 264 16.03 -26.89 -14.72
CA ILE A 264 14.84 -27.10 -13.90
C ILE A 264 13.58 -27.04 -14.74
N SER A 265 12.55 -27.72 -14.26
CA SER A 265 11.18 -27.60 -14.77
C SER A 265 10.27 -27.06 -13.70
N GLN A 266 9.35 -26.21 -14.12
CA GLN A 266 8.19 -25.80 -13.32
C GLN A 266 7.04 -26.73 -13.61
N ARG A 267 6.37 -27.20 -12.55
CA ARG A 267 5.15 -27.99 -12.63
C ARG A 267 3.94 -27.11 -12.54
N ILE A 268 3.05 -27.24 -13.52
CA ILE A 268 1.74 -26.57 -13.56
C ILE A 268 0.66 -27.62 -13.39
N TYR A 269 -0.21 -27.41 -12.41
CA TYR A 269 -1.37 -28.26 -12.17
C TYR A 269 -2.54 -27.82 -13.01
N HIS A 270 -3.19 -28.78 -13.64
CA HIS A 270 -4.38 -28.60 -14.46
C HIS A 270 -5.56 -29.31 -13.80
N LYS A 271 -6.58 -28.52 -13.41
CA LYS A 271 -7.83 -29.01 -12.84
C LYS A 271 -8.85 -29.24 -13.95
N ASP A 272 -9.49 -30.41 -13.94
CA ASP A 272 -10.69 -30.72 -14.75
C ASP A 272 -11.72 -31.41 -13.86
N GLY A 273 -12.72 -30.65 -13.42
CA GLY A 273 -13.74 -31.10 -12.47
C GLY A 273 -13.14 -31.59 -11.16
N ASN A 274 -13.24 -32.89 -10.91
CA ASN A 274 -12.67 -33.58 -9.76
C ASN A 274 -11.37 -34.32 -10.09
N SER A 275 -10.76 -34.04 -11.24
CA SER A 275 -9.49 -34.58 -11.67
C SER A 275 -8.40 -33.52 -11.61
N MET A 276 -7.17 -33.96 -11.31
CA MET A 276 -5.99 -33.11 -11.36
C MET A 276 -4.92 -33.84 -12.16
N THR A 277 -4.44 -33.17 -13.18
CA THR A 277 -3.25 -33.56 -13.94
C THR A 277 -2.19 -32.49 -13.81
N PHE A 278 -1.04 -32.67 -14.39
CA PHE A 278 0.00 -31.65 -14.45
C PHE A 278 0.82 -31.79 -15.72
N PHE A 279 1.50 -30.72 -16.06
CA PHE A 279 2.57 -30.74 -17.05
C PHE A 279 3.79 -29.99 -16.54
N ASP A 280 4.97 -30.43 -16.98
CA ASP A 280 6.23 -29.79 -16.62
C ASP A 280 6.74 -28.96 -17.81
N ARG A 281 7.24 -27.74 -17.54
CA ARG A 281 7.82 -26.84 -18.53
C ARG A 281 9.23 -26.40 -18.11
N PRO A 282 10.15 -26.09 -19.05
CA PRO A 282 11.45 -25.49 -18.69
C PRO A 282 11.27 -24.20 -17.91
N ALA A 283 12.11 -23.98 -16.87
CA ALA A 283 12.00 -22.85 -15.96
C ALA A 283 13.37 -22.30 -15.49
N GLY A 284 14.39 -22.38 -16.31
CA GLY A 284 15.73 -21.89 -15.99
C GLY A 284 16.66 -22.96 -15.43
N THR A 285 17.48 -22.59 -14.48
CA THR A 285 18.53 -23.44 -13.91
C THR A 285 18.62 -23.32 -12.39
N MET A 286 19.26 -24.32 -11.76
CA MET A 286 19.71 -24.28 -10.38
C MET A 286 21.18 -24.65 -10.28
N THR A 287 21.87 -24.07 -9.30
CA THR A 287 23.30 -24.29 -9.07
C THR A 287 23.56 -24.69 -7.63
N TYR A 288 24.49 -25.65 -7.42
CA TYR A 288 24.90 -26.05 -6.08
C TYR A 288 25.71 -24.95 -5.40
N HIS A 289 25.33 -24.61 -4.17
CA HIS A 289 25.98 -23.58 -3.35
C HIS A 289 26.77 -24.20 -2.21
N PRO A 290 28.11 -24.33 -2.33
CA PRO A 290 28.93 -25.09 -1.38
C PRO A 290 28.95 -24.48 0.03
N SER A 291 28.84 -23.17 0.15
CA SER A 291 28.79 -22.51 1.45
C SER A 291 27.52 -22.82 2.25
N HIS A 292 26.46 -23.29 1.57
CA HIS A 292 25.19 -23.62 2.17
C HIS A 292 24.92 -25.14 2.14
N GLY A 293 25.62 -25.89 1.29
CA GLY A 293 25.48 -27.34 1.16
C GLY A 293 24.23 -27.80 0.41
N HIS A 294 23.58 -26.89 -0.35
CA HIS A 294 22.36 -27.18 -1.10
C HIS A 294 22.31 -26.40 -2.43
N VAL A 295 21.28 -26.66 -3.24
CA VAL A 295 21.09 -26.02 -4.54
C VAL A 295 20.21 -24.79 -4.43
N HIS A 296 20.50 -23.78 -5.25
CA HIS A 296 19.72 -22.56 -5.39
C HIS A 296 19.18 -22.45 -6.81
N VAL A 297 17.94 -21.97 -6.95
CA VAL A 297 17.39 -21.51 -8.23
C VAL A 297 18.12 -20.24 -8.64
N ASP A 298 18.67 -20.22 -9.85
CA ASP A 298 19.43 -19.10 -10.37
C ASP A 298 18.51 -17.95 -10.77
N ASN A 299 18.99 -16.70 -10.61
CA ASN A 299 18.32 -15.47 -11.02
C ASN A 299 16.89 -15.31 -10.46
N TRP A 300 16.67 -15.77 -9.21
CA TRP A 300 15.36 -15.70 -8.56
C TRP A 300 14.93 -14.31 -8.14
N ALA A 301 15.88 -13.49 -7.65
CA ALA A 301 15.57 -12.12 -7.27
C ALA A 301 16.71 -11.17 -7.60
N ASP A 302 16.35 -9.95 -7.98
CA ASP A 302 17.28 -8.85 -8.26
C ASP A 302 16.98 -7.69 -7.32
N PHE A 303 18.00 -7.24 -6.58
CA PHE A 303 17.91 -6.07 -5.70
C PHE A 303 18.81 -4.97 -6.25
N SER A 304 18.32 -3.77 -6.29
CA SER A 304 19.11 -2.62 -6.69
C SER A 304 18.71 -1.36 -5.92
N LEU A 305 19.68 -0.51 -5.67
CA LEU A 305 19.41 0.84 -5.24
C LEU A 305 19.26 1.72 -6.48
N ARG A 306 18.17 2.47 -6.56
CA ARG A 306 17.86 3.31 -7.71
C ARG A 306 17.51 4.73 -7.30
N ARG A 307 17.66 5.62 -8.25
CA ARG A 307 17.24 7.02 -8.11
C ARG A 307 16.02 7.27 -8.98
N ALA A 308 14.98 7.84 -8.38
CA ALA A 308 13.74 8.13 -9.09
C ALA A 308 13.95 9.06 -10.28
N THR A 309 13.25 8.79 -11.35
CA THR A 309 13.12 9.64 -12.54
C THR A 309 11.62 9.85 -12.82
N PRO A 310 11.24 10.69 -13.79
CA PRO A 310 9.84 10.81 -14.22
C PRO A 310 9.25 9.55 -14.87
N ASP A 311 10.05 8.52 -15.16
CA ASP A 311 9.54 7.24 -15.67
C ASP A 311 8.65 6.59 -14.58
N PRO A 312 7.39 6.22 -14.90
CA PRO A 312 6.49 5.60 -13.94
C PRO A 312 6.92 4.18 -13.54
N ASP A 313 7.73 3.50 -14.34
CA ASP A 313 8.25 2.18 -14.05
C ASP A 313 9.63 2.28 -13.39
N ALA A 314 9.68 1.97 -12.09
CA ALA A 314 10.92 2.05 -11.32
C ALA A 314 12.00 1.05 -11.78
N ARG A 315 11.64 0.02 -12.55
CA ARG A 315 12.59 -0.92 -13.15
C ARG A 315 13.46 -0.26 -14.22
N ASN A 316 13.03 0.90 -14.74
CA ASN A 316 13.77 1.71 -15.71
C ASN A 316 14.64 2.80 -15.06
N TRP A 317 14.50 3.03 -13.75
CA TRP A 317 15.32 4.05 -13.07
C TRP A 317 16.80 3.65 -13.04
N PRO A 318 17.71 4.64 -13.07
CA PRO A 318 19.14 4.36 -13.02
C PRO A 318 19.54 3.56 -11.78
N ARG A 319 20.29 2.48 -11.99
CA ARG A 319 20.90 1.67 -10.93
C ARG A 319 22.10 2.41 -10.37
N ILE A 320 22.13 2.58 -9.05
CA ILE A 320 23.20 3.24 -8.30
C ILE A 320 23.99 2.22 -7.49
N GLY A 321 23.34 1.18 -6.99
CA GLY A 321 23.96 0.08 -6.27
C GLY A 321 23.35 -1.25 -6.68
N GLU A 322 24.15 -2.31 -6.61
CA GLU A 322 23.78 -3.66 -7.05
C GLU A 322 23.69 -4.63 -5.87
N GLY A 323 22.68 -5.47 -5.88
CA GLY A 323 22.54 -6.58 -4.93
C GLY A 323 23.53 -7.71 -5.18
N ASN A 324 23.99 -8.32 -4.10
CA ASN A 324 25.00 -9.38 -4.20
C ASN A 324 24.41 -10.76 -4.43
N LYS A 325 23.19 -11.02 -3.91
CA LYS A 325 22.56 -12.33 -3.96
C LYS A 325 21.43 -12.31 -4.99
N GLN A 326 21.51 -13.22 -5.96
CA GLN A 326 20.51 -13.37 -7.03
C GLN A 326 19.90 -14.78 -7.07
N SER A 327 20.55 -15.75 -6.43
CA SER A 327 20.11 -17.14 -6.42
C SER A 327 19.66 -17.57 -5.04
N PHE A 328 18.54 -18.29 -4.96
CA PHE A 328 17.85 -18.60 -3.72
C PHE A 328 17.36 -20.05 -3.69
N CYS A 329 17.29 -20.65 -2.50
CA CYS A 329 16.53 -21.87 -2.27
C CYS A 329 15.09 -21.50 -1.99
N LEU A 330 14.16 -22.01 -2.77
CA LEU A 330 12.75 -21.65 -2.69
C LEU A 330 12.01 -22.63 -1.78
N VAL A 331 11.56 -22.15 -0.63
CA VAL A 331 10.87 -22.97 0.38
C VAL A 331 9.84 -22.13 1.14
N ASN A 332 8.84 -22.77 1.71
CA ASN A 332 7.88 -22.09 2.59
C ASN A 332 8.53 -21.80 3.95
N LEU A 333 9.08 -20.63 4.14
CA LEU A 333 9.65 -20.16 5.42
C LEU A 333 8.68 -19.32 6.25
N GLY A 334 7.67 -18.76 5.62
CA GLY A 334 6.60 -18.01 6.23
C GLY A 334 5.27 -18.22 5.50
N ASP A 335 4.24 -17.58 5.99
CA ASP A 335 2.91 -17.59 5.37
C ASP A 335 2.20 -16.24 5.55
N CYS A 336 1.16 -16.01 4.73
CA CYS A 336 0.45 -14.73 4.69
C CYS A 336 -0.31 -14.40 6.00
N ASP A 337 -0.50 -15.36 6.90
CA ASP A 337 -1.13 -15.14 8.21
C ASP A 337 -0.09 -14.75 9.26
N SER A 338 0.99 -15.55 9.37
CA SER A 338 2.07 -15.32 10.34
C SER A 338 2.87 -14.07 10.03
N ASP A 339 3.11 -13.81 8.73
CA ASP A 339 3.86 -12.66 8.21
C ASP A 339 2.90 -11.64 7.60
N PHE A 340 1.88 -11.29 8.36
CA PHE A 340 0.79 -10.46 7.91
C PHE A 340 1.27 -9.12 7.33
N GLY A 341 0.74 -8.79 6.13
CA GLY A 341 1.13 -7.61 5.37
C GLY A 341 2.32 -7.82 4.42
N TYR A 342 2.96 -9.00 4.44
CA TYR A 342 3.96 -9.34 3.42
C TYR A 342 3.30 -9.77 2.11
N CYS A 343 2.13 -10.38 2.18
CA CYS A 343 1.27 -10.67 1.04
C CYS A 343 0.28 -9.53 0.83
N VAL A 344 0.25 -8.95 -0.36
CA VAL A 344 -0.67 -7.86 -0.71
C VAL A 344 -1.26 -8.09 -2.10
N ASP A 345 -2.51 -7.65 -2.31
CA ASP A 345 -3.12 -7.62 -3.63
C ASP A 345 -2.58 -6.45 -4.48
N SER A 346 -3.01 -6.35 -5.74
CA SER A 346 -2.63 -5.29 -6.67
C SER A 346 -3.03 -3.88 -6.22
N ALA A 347 -3.94 -3.76 -5.26
CA ALA A 347 -4.36 -2.49 -4.65
C ALA A 347 -3.55 -2.16 -3.37
N GLY A 348 -2.65 -3.07 -2.94
CA GLY A 348 -1.85 -2.95 -1.73
C GLY A 348 -2.58 -3.36 -0.45
N ASN A 349 -3.73 -4.04 -0.55
CA ASN A 349 -4.43 -4.57 0.62
C ASN A 349 -3.77 -5.86 1.09
N PRO A 350 -3.54 -6.03 2.39
CA PRO A 350 -3.00 -7.26 2.93
C PRO A 350 -3.90 -8.46 2.67
N LEU A 351 -3.27 -9.55 2.30
CA LEU A 351 -3.91 -10.85 2.13
C LEU A 351 -3.51 -11.78 3.28
N SER A 352 -4.44 -12.63 3.68
CA SER A 352 -4.21 -13.79 4.52
C SER A 352 -4.40 -15.07 3.69
N LYS A 353 -3.95 -16.21 4.18
CA LYS A 353 -4.18 -17.51 3.49
C LYS A 353 -5.64 -17.74 3.16
N ALA A 354 -6.52 -17.22 3.95
CA ALA A 354 -7.94 -17.41 3.75
C ALA A 354 -8.57 -16.48 2.71
N ASN A 355 -7.94 -15.36 2.38
CA ASN A 355 -8.32 -14.52 1.23
C ASN A 355 -7.74 -15.04 -0.09
N ILE A 356 -6.74 -15.94 -0.01
CA ILE A 356 -6.06 -16.49 -1.18
C ILE A 356 -6.67 -17.84 -1.49
N ALA A 357 -7.30 -17.96 -2.63
CA ALA A 357 -7.88 -19.22 -3.08
C ALA A 357 -6.79 -20.30 -3.15
N ASN A 358 -7.17 -21.54 -2.84
CA ASN A 358 -6.27 -22.71 -2.90
C ASN A 358 -5.06 -22.67 -1.95
N SER A 359 -5.10 -21.87 -0.88
CA SER A 359 -3.97 -21.63 0.04
C SER A 359 -3.45 -22.89 0.77
N ASP A 360 -4.17 -24.01 0.72
CA ASP A 360 -3.77 -25.29 1.35
C ASP A 360 -3.20 -26.28 0.35
N PHE A 361 -2.82 -25.88 -0.84
CA PHE A 361 -2.34 -26.76 -1.93
C PHE A 361 -0.98 -27.42 -1.63
N GLY A 362 -0.62 -27.68 -0.44
CA GLY A 362 0.60 -28.38 -0.07
C GLY A 362 1.68 -27.47 0.50
N SER A 363 2.88 -28.02 0.67
CA SER A 363 4.03 -27.29 1.19
C SER A 363 5.36 -27.97 0.83
N VAL A 364 6.43 -27.17 0.76
CA VAL A 364 7.81 -27.64 0.64
C VAL A 364 8.67 -26.99 1.71
N THR A 365 9.55 -27.75 2.34
CA THR A 365 10.33 -27.29 3.51
C THR A 365 11.83 -27.54 3.40
N GLY A 366 12.34 -27.94 2.24
CA GLY A 366 13.75 -28.28 2.08
C GLY A 366 14.37 -27.77 0.79
N CYS A 367 15.66 -27.44 0.87
CA CYS A 367 16.46 -26.95 -0.26
C CYS A 367 17.05 -28.13 -1.06
N SER A 368 16.21 -29.09 -1.41
CA SER A 368 16.57 -30.20 -2.32
C SER A 368 16.50 -29.76 -3.78
N ARG A 369 16.51 -30.70 -4.69
CA ARG A 369 16.28 -30.44 -6.12
C ARG A 369 14.80 -30.23 -6.45
N ASP A 370 13.93 -30.53 -5.50
CA ASP A 370 12.50 -30.17 -5.51
C ASP A 370 12.31 -28.99 -4.55
N GLN A 371 11.93 -27.85 -5.08
CA GLN A 371 11.76 -26.59 -4.37
C GLN A 371 10.45 -25.93 -4.76
N GLY A 372 10.04 -24.90 -4.03
CA GLY A 372 8.88 -24.14 -4.44
C GLY A 372 8.31 -23.26 -3.34
N ILE A 373 7.34 -22.45 -3.72
CA ILE A 373 6.58 -21.57 -2.82
C ILE A 373 5.11 -21.83 -3.10
N TYR A 374 4.44 -22.43 -2.13
CA TYR A 374 3.05 -22.83 -2.28
C TYR A 374 2.10 -21.66 -1.99
N VAL A 375 0.87 -21.77 -2.48
CA VAL A 375 -0.14 -20.69 -2.40
C VAL A 375 -0.35 -20.24 -0.95
N GLY A 376 -0.35 -18.93 -0.73
CA GLY A 376 -0.50 -18.33 0.59
C GLY A 376 0.72 -18.45 1.50
N ASN A 377 1.85 -18.95 0.96
CA ASN A 377 3.13 -19.01 1.65
C ASN A 377 4.14 -18.07 0.99
N LEU A 378 5.26 -17.89 1.65
CA LEU A 378 6.34 -17.03 1.17
C LEU A 378 7.71 -17.58 1.60
N ASP A 379 8.71 -17.31 0.79
CA ASP A 379 10.10 -17.52 1.11
C ASP A 379 10.66 -16.22 1.70
N ILE A 380 11.34 -16.29 2.85
CA ILE A 380 11.90 -15.12 3.55
C ILE A 380 13.40 -15.26 3.70
N TYR A 381 14.13 -14.28 3.21
CA TYR A 381 15.57 -14.14 3.42
C TYR A 381 15.85 -12.94 4.33
N SER A 382 16.40 -13.23 5.50
CA SER A 382 16.77 -12.19 6.49
C SER A 382 17.99 -11.39 6.04
N SER A 383 18.02 -10.11 6.38
CA SER A 383 19.17 -9.21 6.19
C SER A 383 20.47 -9.67 6.87
N SER A 384 20.38 -10.62 7.81
CA SER A 384 21.53 -11.22 8.48
C SER A 384 22.21 -12.33 7.66
N LEU A 385 21.56 -12.81 6.59
CA LEU A 385 22.13 -13.86 5.75
C LEU A 385 23.22 -13.30 4.82
N ASN A 386 24.21 -14.13 4.54
CA ASN A 386 25.33 -13.74 3.69
C ASN A 386 24.84 -13.39 2.26
N GLY A 387 25.27 -12.23 1.77
CA GLY A 387 24.91 -11.71 0.45
C GLY A 387 23.59 -10.94 0.40
N MET A 388 22.80 -10.89 1.50
CA MET A 388 21.58 -10.09 1.56
C MET A 388 21.90 -8.62 1.77
N GLY A 389 22.32 -7.95 0.70
CA GLY A 389 22.67 -6.53 0.73
C GLY A 389 22.97 -5.96 -0.64
N ILE A 390 22.99 -4.65 -0.70
CA ILE A 390 23.33 -3.85 -1.88
C ILE A 390 24.65 -3.15 -1.61
N ILE A 391 25.65 -3.38 -2.45
CA ILE A 391 26.92 -2.66 -2.40
C ILE A 391 26.71 -1.25 -2.96
N LEU A 392 27.18 -0.25 -2.22
CA LEU A 392 27.09 1.14 -2.60
C LEU A 392 28.43 1.62 -3.17
N PRO A 393 28.42 2.40 -4.27
CA PRO A 393 29.64 3.03 -4.76
C PRO A 393 30.25 3.96 -3.71
N ALA A 394 31.57 4.03 -3.64
CA ALA A 394 32.27 4.93 -2.70
C ALA A 394 31.95 6.42 -2.92
N THR A 395 31.42 6.76 -4.11
CA THR A 395 31.02 8.13 -4.48
C THR A 395 29.55 8.41 -4.23
N ILE A 396 28.81 7.47 -3.61
CA ILE A 396 27.38 7.69 -3.36
C ILE A 396 27.18 8.76 -2.30
N CYS A 397 26.22 9.61 -2.55
CA CYS A 397 25.87 10.71 -1.65
C CYS A 397 24.72 10.36 -0.73
N ASN A 398 24.62 11.05 0.41
CA ASN A 398 23.44 11.05 1.24
C ASN A 398 22.26 11.66 0.47
N GLY A 399 21.05 11.18 0.75
CA GLY A 399 19.82 11.64 0.10
C GLY A 399 18.84 10.52 -0.11
N ASP A 400 17.76 10.82 -0.88
CA ASP A 400 16.64 9.91 -1.08
C ASP A 400 16.87 9.01 -2.30
N TYR A 401 16.65 7.74 -2.07
CA TYR A 401 16.79 6.65 -3.04
C TYR A 401 15.64 5.66 -2.88
N TYR A 402 15.63 4.63 -3.72
CA TYR A 402 14.68 3.55 -3.66
C TYR A 402 15.41 2.21 -3.77
N ILE A 403 15.07 1.29 -2.88
CA ILE A 403 15.36 -0.13 -3.09
C ILE A 403 14.29 -0.66 -4.05
N VAL A 404 14.73 -1.22 -5.17
CA VAL A 404 13.87 -1.93 -6.11
C VAL A 404 14.21 -3.41 -6.01
N SER A 405 13.22 -4.23 -5.70
CA SER A 405 13.32 -5.69 -5.67
C SER A 405 12.42 -6.25 -6.75
N ILE A 406 12.96 -7.18 -7.56
CA ILE A 406 12.26 -7.86 -8.65
C ILE A 406 12.38 -9.35 -8.42
N THR A 407 11.27 -10.05 -8.32
CA THR A 407 11.19 -11.52 -8.28
C THR A 407 11.12 -12.04 -9.70
N ASP A 408 11.81 -13.14 -10.01
CA ASP A 408 11.93 -13.74 -11.35
C ASP A 408 12.22 -12.69 -12.46
N PRO A 409 13.32 -11.95 -12.38
CA PRO A 409 13.60 -10.82 -13.27
C PRO A 409 13.78 -11.24 -14.75
N GLU A 410 13.98 -12.53 -15.03
CA GLU A 410 14.12 -13.08 -16.39
C GLU A 410 12.82 -13.68 -16.92
N ASN A 411 11.74 -13.66 -16.12
CA ASN A 411 10.43 -14.24 -16.43
C ASN A 411 10.55 -15.71 -16.87
N ASN A 412 11.27 -16.50 -16.08
CA ASN A 412 11.46 -17.92 -16.32
C ASN A 412 10.26 -18.76 -15.88
N MET A 413 9.52 -18.28 -14.89
CA MET A 413 8.34 -18.94 -14.36
C MET A 413 7.10 -18.53 -15.17
N LEU A 414 6.14 -19.43 -15.30
CA LEU A 414 4.83 -19.13 -15.84
C LEU A 414 3.91 -18.78 -14.67
N GLU A 415 3.40 -17.57 -14.68
CA GLU A 415 2.59 -17.00 -13.61
C GLU A 415 1.24 -16.50 -14.12
N SER A 416 0.32 -16.28 -13.23
CA SER A 416 -0.97 -15.67 -13.59
C SER A 416 -0.86 -14.16 -13.81
N ASN A 417 0.17 -13.51 -13.25
CA ASN A 417 0.44 -12.09 -13.41
C ASN A 417 1.93 -11.80 -13.19
N ASP A 418 2.65 -11.40 -14.24
CA ASP A 418 4.08 -11.04 -14.20
C ASP A 418 4.31 -9.54 -13.93
N ASP A 419 3.24 -8.72 -13.87
CA ASP A 419 3.37 -7.27 -13.74
C ASP A 419 3.57 -6.81 -12.27
N ASN A 420 3.30 -7.68 -11.29
CA ASN A 420 3.39 -7.41 -9.86
C ASN A 420 4.60 -8.05 -9.16
N ASN A 421 5.54 -8.61 -9.92
CA ASN A 421 6.74 -9.29 -9.41
C ASN A 421 7.80 -8.33 -8.85
N TRP A 422 7.48 -7.07 -8.61
CA TRP A 422 8.43 -6.08 -8.16
C TRP A 422 7.83 -5.05 -7.22
N VAL A 423 8.69 -4.49 -6.37
CA VAL A 423 8.32 -3.41 -5.45
C VAL A 423 9.40 -2.35 -5.37
N THR A 424 9.00 -1.16 -4.96
CA THR A 424 9.89 -0.05 -4.62
C THR A 424 9.71 0.35 -3.17
N VAL A 425 10.81 0.53 -2.46
CA VAL A 425 10.81 0.98 -1.07
C VAL A 425 11.67 2.24 -0.97
N PRO A 426 11.11 3.40 -0.58
CA PRO A 426 11.88 4.63 -0.39
C PRO A 426 12.80 4.49 0.82
N ILE A 427 14.04 4.95 0.68
CA ILE A 427 15.02 5.03 1.75
C ILE A 427 15.79 6.34 1.67
N SER A 428 16.28 6.81 2.83
CA SER A 428 17.16 7.98 2.91
C SER A 428 18.53 7.56 3.43
N LEU A 429 19.57 7.70 2.61
CA LEU A 429 20.95 7.46 3.02
C LEU A 429 21.46 8.66 3.79
N THR A 430 22.08 8.40 4.94
CA THR A 430 22.60 9.41 5.87
C THR A 430 24.02 9.14 6.35
N GLN A 431 24.56 7.95 6.09
CA GLN A 431 25.86 7.48 6.58
C GLN A 431 26.95 7.45 5.50
N GLN A 432 26.70 8.05 4.33
CA GLN A 432 27.67 8.06 3.23
C GLN A 432 28.55 9.33 3.28
N SER A 433 29.81 9.20 2.87
CA SER A 433 30.81 10.27 3.08
C SER A 433 30.98 11.22 1.91
N ALA A 434 30.38 10.96 0.75
CA ALA A 434 30.60 11.73 -0.47
C ALA A 434 29.88 13.09 -0.52
N GLY A 435 28.98 13.38 0.44
CA GLY A 435 28.24 14.64 0.49
C GLY A 435 26.75 14.48 0.26
N SER A 436 26.07 15.55 -0.16
CA SER A 436 24.63 15.58 -0.42
C SER A 436 24.33 16.09 -1.82
N PHE A 437 23.18 15.72 -2.38
CA PHE A 437 22.73 16.27 -3.65
C PHE A 437 22.53 17.78 -3.58
N PRO A 438 22.71 18.50 -4.69
CA PRO A 438 22.40 19.91 -4.73
C PRO A 438 20.88 20.11 -4.64
N LEU A 439 20.43 21.26 -4.17
CA LEU A 439 19.05 21.68 -4.29
C LEU A 439 18.91 22.52 -5.56
N ALA A 440 18.02 22.15 -6.47
CA ALA A 440 17.69 22.97 -7.63
C ALA A 440 16.54 23.92 -7.29
N GLY A 441 16.65 25.16 -7.72
CA GLY A 441 15.58 26.15 -7.55
C GLY A 441 15.92 27.42 -8.33
N TYR A 442 14.89 28.15 -8.77
CA TYR A 442 15.06 29.44 -9.42
C TYR A 442 13.83 30.33 -9.22
N THR A 443 14.06 31.61 -9.42
CA THR A 443 13.01 32.64 -9.59
C THR A 443 13.16 33.27 -10.95
N TYR A 444 12.13 33.93 -11.47
CA TYR A 444 12.19 34.59 -12.77
C TYR A 444 11.34 35.85 -12.83
N THR A 445 11.69 36.73 -13.76
CA THR A 445 10.91 37.92 -14.12
C THR A 445 10.75 37.98 -15.62
N VAL A 446 9.52 38.21 -16.08
CA VAL A 446 9.16 38.27 -17.49
C VAL A 446 9.12 39.73 -17.96
N SER A 447 9.80 40.02 -19.09
CA SER A 447 9.76 41.30 -19.75
C SER A 447 9.54 41.07 -21.24
N ASN A 448 8.30 41.17 -21.72
CA ASN A 448 7.90 40.77 -23.08
C ASN A 448 8.21 39.28 -23.32
N THR A 449 9.01 38.97 -24.35
CA THR A 449 9.48 37.60 -24.63
C THR A 449 10.78 37.24 -23.93
N THR A 450 11.45 38.22 -23.32
CA THR A 450 12.69 38.03 -22.57
C THR A 450 12.37 37.69 -21.11
N VAL A 451 12.96 36.63 -20.60
CA VAL A 451 12.82 36.21 -19.18
C VAL A 451 14.19 36.22 -18.52
N ASN A 452 14.29 36.94 -17.39
CA ASN A 452 15.48 36.92 -16.56
C ASN A 452 15.28 35.89 -15.45
N PHE A 453 16.15 34.91 -15.39
CA PHE A 453 16.15 33.85 -14.39
C PHE A 453 17.23 34.10 -13.34
N MET A 454 16.92 33.78 -12.10
CA MET A 454 17.84 33.79 -10.99
C MET A 454 17.82 32.41 -10.33
N ALA A 455 18.87 31.63 -10.47
CA ALA A 455 18.99 30.36 -9.78
C ALA A 455 19.16 30.59 -8.27
N THR A 456 18.41 29.84 -7.49
CA THR A 456 18.50 29.75 -6.04
C THR A 456 19.04 28.40 -5.59
N ALA A 457 19.78 27.72 -6.49
CA ALA A 457 20.37 26.42 -6.25
C ALA A 457 21.41 26.49 -5.12
N VAL A 458 21.42 25.44 -4.28
CA VAL A 458 22.35 25.32 -3.15
C VAL A 458 23.17 24.05 -3.32
N GLY A 459 24.50 24.15 -3.14
CA GLY A 459 25.43 23.02 -3.21
C GLY A 459 25.67 22.51 -4.63
N ALA A 460 25.40 23.32 -5.65
CA ALA A 460 25.64 22.99 -7.05
C ALA A 460 26.98 23.55 -7.53
N ASP A 461 27.71 22.75 -8.32
CA ASP A 461 28.95 23.15 -9.00
C ASP A 461 28.66 23.72 -10.40
N SER A 462 27.57 23.27 -11.03
CA SER A 462 27.11 23.74 -12.35
C SER A 462 25.63 23.64 -12.51
N LEU A 463 25.07 24.44 -13.41
CA LEU A 463 23.64 24.53 -13.72
C LEU A 463 23.42 24.28 -15.22
N LYS A 464 22.34 23.57 -15.55
CA LYS A 464 21.92 23.32 -16.93
C LYS A 464 20.46 23.72 -17.07
N TRP A 465 20.19 24.60 -18.03
CA TRP A 465 18.85 25.07 -18.34
C TRP A 465 18.30 24.40 -19.59
N SER A 466 17.05 24.04 -19.56
CA SER A 466 16.27 23.59 -20.70
C SER A 466 15.00 24.43 -20.78
N TRP A 467 14.78 25.08 -21.91
CA TRP A 467 13.83 26.17 -22.04
C TRP A 467 12.42 25.72 -22.45
N GLY A 468 12.30 24.51 -23.02
CA GLY A 468 11.01 23.95 -23.45
C GLY A 468 10.44 24.60 -24.73
N ASP A 469 11.22 25.38 -25.44
CA ASP A 469 10.86 26.09 -26.69
C ASP A 469 11.61 25.56 -27.91
N GLY A 470 12.39 24.50 -27.77
CA GLY A 470 13.23 23.90 -28.80
C GLY A 470 14.61 24.52 -28.93
N SER A 471 14.94 25.54 -28.12
CA SER A 471 16.29 26.10 -28.04
C SER A 471 17.29 25.10 -27.43
N PRO A 472 18.57 25.19 -27.80
CA PRO A 472 19.61 24.37 -27.18
C PRO A 472 19.65 24.56 -25.68
N VAL A 473 20.02 23.49 -24.94
CA VAL A 473 20.28 23.57 -23.51
C VAL A 473 21.49 24.43 -23.22
N GLU A 474 21.45 25.19 -22.12
CA GLU A 474 22.54 26.07 -21.70
C GLU A 474 23.16 25.63 -20.39
N MET A 475 24.50 25.54 -20.36
CA MET A 475 25.27 25.26 -19.15
C MET A 475 25.86 26.57 -18.60
N THR A 476 25.72 26.77 -17.28
CA THR A 476 26.28 27.95 -16.61
C THR A 476 26.78 27.60 -15.21
N SER A 477 27.78 28.32 -14.75
CA SER A 477 28.20 28.37 -13.34
C SER A 477 27.68 29.62 -12.62
N GLY A 478 27.09 30.56 -13.38
CA GLY A 478 26.48 31.79 -12.83
C GLY A 478 25.06 31.55 -12.37
N THR A 479 24.63 32.36 -11.41
CA THR A 479 23.26 32.26 -10.85
C THR A 479 22.22 32.99 -11.70
N ALA A 480 22.61 33.97 -12.53
CA ALA A 480 21.69 34.74 -13.36
C ALA A 480 21.88 34.38 -14.84
N ILE A 481 20.77 34.19 -15.55
CA ILE A 481 20.74 33.96 -16.99
C ILE A 481 19.47 34.59 -17.58
N THR A 482 19.58 35.01 -18.85
CA THR A 482 18.46 35.60 -19.58
C THR A 482 18.16 34.72 -20.80
N HIS A 483 16.90 34.43 -21.08
CA HIS A 483 16.48 33.70 -22.26
C HIS A 483 15.37 34.44 -22.98
N ASP A 484 15.46 34.49 -24.32
CA ASP A 484 14.46 35.08 -25.20
C ASP A 484 13.60 33.98 -25.83
N PHE A 485 12.35 33.90 -25.40
CA PHE A 485 11.40 32.94 -25.97
C PHE A 485 10.89 33.38 -27.33
N PRO A 486 10.57 32.45 -28.27
CA PRO A 486 10.22 32.77 -29.65
C PRO A 486 8.88 33.51 -29.79
N GLY A 487 8.07 33.59 -28.75
CA GLY A 487 6.80 34.30 -28.80
C GLY A 487 5.93 34.11 -27.54
N ILE A 488 4.68 34.50 -27.69
CA ILE A 488 3.65 34.29 -26.67
C ILE A 488 3.37 32.79 -26.59
N GLY A 489 3.31 32.25 -25.36
CA GLY A 489 3.07 30.83 -25.15
C GLY A 489 3.32 30.39 -23.71
N THR A 490 3.20 29.11 -23.51
CA THR A 490 3.52 28.45 -22.25
C THR A 490 4.67 27.49 -22.48
N TYR A 491 5.73 27.67 -21.71
CA TYR A 491 6.98 26.92 -21.85
C TYR A 491 7.30 26.18 -20.57
N ILE A 492 7.74 24.94 -20.70
CA ILE A 492 8.18 24.13 -19.55
C ILE A 492 9.68 24.33 -19.39
N VAL A 493 10.07 25.11 -18.40
CA VAL A 493 11.48 25.40 -18.12
C VAL A 493 12.00 24.50 -17.02
N SER A 494 13.14 23.86 -17.27
CA SER A 494 13.78 22.97 -16.31
C SER A 494 15.17 23.49 -15.96
N LEU A 495 15.47 23.59 -14.67
CA LEU A 495 16.82 23.84 -14.16
C LEU A 495 17.35 22.56 -13.52
N TYR A 496 18.46 22.07 -14.05
CA TYR A 496 19.25 20.99 -13.45
C TYR A 496 20.43 21.61 -12.70
N ALA A 497 20.54 21.29 -11.41
CA ALA A 497 21.68 21.63 -10.58
C ALA A 497 22.56 20.39 -10.41
N TYR A 498 23.87 20.50 -10.68
CA TYR A 498 24.83 19.40 -10.62
C TYR A 498 25.90 19.64 -9.57
N ASN A 499 26.27 18.59 -8.88
CA ASN A 499 27.53 18.48 -8.16
C ASN A 499 28.07 17.04 -8.31
N GLN A 500 29.08 16.68 -7.54
CA GLN A 500 29.65 15.32 -7.56
C GLN A 500 28.62 14.21 -7.29
N CYS A 501 27.50 14.52 -6.62
CA CYS A 501 26.41 13.60 -6.32
C CYS A 501 25.45 13.40 -7.50
N GLY A 502 25.58 14.20 -8.54
CA GLY A 502 24.69 14.17 -9.70
C GLY A 502 23.67 15.32 -9.71
N PRO A 503 22.71 15.29 -10.63
CA PRO A 503 21.72 16.34 -10.80
C PRO A 503 20.54 16.24 -9.86
N THR A 504 20.00 17.40 -9.49
CA THR A 504 18.61 17.58 -9.12
C THR A 504 17.93 18.48 -10.15
N VAL A 505 16.61 18.41 -10.28
CA VAL A 505 15.86 19.19 -11.26
C VAL A 505 14.70 19.91 -10.60
N THR A 506 14.49 21.16 -10.99
CA THR A 506 13.25 21.91 -10.76
C THR A 506 12.63 22.22 -12.09
N ILE A 507 11.33 21.98 -12.22
CA ILE A 507 10.55 22.21 -13.43
C ILE A 507 9.42 23.16 -13.09
N ASP A 508 9.25 24.20 -13.90
CA ASP A 508 8.13 25.14 -13.78
C ASP A 508 7.57 25.49 -15.17
N THR A 509 6.32 25.92 -15.17
CA THR A 509 5.62 26.32 -16.37
C THR A 509 5.55 27.85 -16.44
N ILE A 510 6.24 28.43 -17.41
CA ILE A 510 6.34 29.87 -17.59
C ILE A 510 5.38 30.31 -18.70
N SER A 511 4.50 31.28 -18.39
CA SER A 511 3.58 31.87 -19.36
C SER A 511 4.12 33.20 -19.85
N ILE A 512 4.46 33.27 -21.14
CA ILE A 512 4.82 34.49 -21.85
C ILE A 512 3.53 35.07 -22.46
N GLN A 513 3.15 36.23 -21.95
CA GLN A 513 1.94 36.95 -22.44
C GLN A 513 2.35 38.20 -23.19
N SER A 514 1.52 38.61 -24.16
CA SER A 514 1.73 39.88 -24.84
C SER A 514 1.56 41.05 -23.87
N THR A 515 2.63 41.78 -23.64
CA THR A 515 2.56 43.11 -23.03
C THR A 515 2.19 44.18 -24.02
N VAL A 516 1.28 43.90 -24.98
CA VAL A 516 0.68 45.00 -25.72
C VAL A 516 -0.07 45.84 -24.70
N GLY A 517 0.54 46.97 -24.39
CA GLY A 517 0.08 47.85 -23.35
C GLY A 517 -1.39 48.23 -23.48
N ILE A 518 -2.19 47.59 -22.68
CA ILE A 518 -3.32 48.24 -22.03
C ILE A 518 -2.95 48.20 -20.57
N ASN A 519 -2.55 49.37 -20.04
CA ASN A 519 -2.50 49.55 -18.60
C ASN A 519 -3.71 48.84 -18.00
N PRO A 520 -3.58 48.07 -16.94
CA PRO A 520 -4.73 47.60 -16.16
C PRO A 520 -5.34 48.78 -15.44
N VAL A 521 -6.01 49.67 -16.21
CA VAL A 521 -7.02 50.59 -15.65
C VAL A 521 -8.29 49.75 -15.55
N GLY A 522 -8.26 48.80 -14.70
CA GLY A 522 -9.37 47.94 -14.33
C GLY A 522 -9.42 47.82 -12.84
N SER A 523 -10.60 47.76 -12.30
CA SER A 523 -10.90 47.74 -10.89
C SER A 523 -10.26 46.57 -10.10
N VAL A 524 -9.65 45.58 -10.75
CA VAL A 524 -9.13 44.35 -10.11
C VAL A 524 -7.61 44.35 -10.04
N VAL A 525 -7.05 44.30 -8.83
CA VAL A 525 -5.59 44.30 -8.57
C VAL A 525 -5.06 42.90 -8.29
N SER A 526 -5.89 42.00 -7.75
CA SER A 526 -5.52 40.61 -7.51
C SER A 526 -6.71 39.70 -7.70
N PHE A 527 -6.47 38.51 -8.25
CA PHE A 527 -7.47 37.47 -8.43
C PHE A 527 -6.77 36.12 -8.29
N LYS A 528 -7.14 35.31 -7.28
CA LYS A 528 -6.47 34.06 -6.93
C LYS A 528 -7.45 33.04 -6.38
N SER A 529 -7.13 31.76 -6.50
CA SER A 529 -7.80 30.67 -5.79
C SER A 529 -6.79 29.86 -4.97
N TYR A 530 -7.18 29.47 -3.75
CA TYR A 530 -6.33 28.64 -2.89
C TYR A 530 -7.17 27.82 -1.89
N PRO A 531 -6.72 26.62 -1.49
CA PRO A 531 -5.61 25.88 -2.10
C PRO A 531 -5.91 25.53 -3.54
N ASN A 532 -4.87 25.43 -4.37
CA ASN A 532 -4.96 24.99 -5.76
C ASN A 532 -3.69 24.21 -6.11
N PRO A 533 -3.75 22.87 -6.26
CA PRO A 533 -4.95 22.01 -6.24
C PRO A 533 -5.65 21.92 -4.87
N SER A 534 -6.95 21.60 -4.88
CA SER A 534 -7.75 21.39 -3.67
C SER A 534 -8.34 19.98 -3.62
N LYS A 535 -8.42 19.41 -2.41
CA LYS A 535 -9.16 18.16 -2.11
C LYS A 535 -10.55 18.39 -1.52
N GLY A 536 -10.98 19.65 -1.41
CA GLY A 536 -12.24 20.05 -0.79
C GLY A 536 -12.50 21.53 -1.00
N VAL A 537 -13.03 22.20 0.00
CA VAL A 537 -13.33 23.63 -0.05
C VAL A 537 -12.11 24.46 -0.45
N PHE A 538 -12.31 25.41 -1.36
CA PHE A 538 -11.31 26.39 -1.77
C PHE A 538 -11.85 27.81 -1.73
N ASN A 539 -10.96 28.79 -1.68
CA ASN A 539 -11.30 30.21 -1.63
C ASN A 539 -10.92 30.89 -2.93
N VAL A 540 -11.81 31.70 -3.43
CA VAL A 540 -11.58 32.66 -4.52
C VAL A 540 -11.44 34.04 -3.90
N THR A 541 -10.26 34.65 -4.06
CA THR A 541 -9.98 35.98 -3.51
C THR A 541 -9.68 36.97 -4.62
N TYR A 542 -10.19 38.19 -4.48
CA TYR A 542 -9.93 39.29 -5.39
C TYR A 542 -9.96 40.64 -4.67
N SER A 543 -9.38 41.65 -5.28
CA SER A 543 -9.39 43.00 -4.75
C SER A 543 -9.74 44.02 -5.84
N LEU A 544 -10.61 44.95 -5.49
CA LEU A 544 -11.07 46.03 -6.35
C LEU A 544 -10.43 47.36 -5.91
N VAL A 545 -9.91 48.13 -6.88
CA VAL A 545 -9.42 49.50 -6.64
C VAL A 545 -10.57 50.49 -6.63
N ASN A 546 -11.54 50.30 -7.53
CA ASN A 546 -12.70 51.16 -7.68
C ASN A 546 -14.00 50.36 -7.52
N ALA A 547 -15.06 51.04 -7.08
CA ALA A 547 -16.39 50.43 -7.06
C ALA A 547 -16.87 50.10 -8.48
N GLY A 548 -17.58 49.00 -8.64
CA GLY A 548 -18.15 48.60 -9.92
C GLY A 548 -18.80 47.21 -9.88
N LYS A 549 -19.46 46.87 -10.98
CA LYS A 549 -20.07 45.55 -11.14
C LYS A 549 -19.00 44.48 -11.28
N VAL A 550 -19.16 43.41 -10.52
CA VAL A 550 -18.31 42.19 -10.58
C VAL A 550 -19.20 41.00 -10.81
N ASP A 551 -18.87 40.23 -11.82
CA ASP A 551 -19.45 38.91 -12.09
C ASP A 551 -18.31 37.85 -11.99
N ILE A 552 -18.52 36.84 -11.15
CA ILE A 552 -17.58 35.73 -10.99
C ILE A 552 -18.31 34.44 -11.35
N GLU A 553 -17.77 33.73 -12.30
CA GLU A 553 -18.36 32.53 -12.88
C GLU A 553 -17.38 31.35 -12.76
N LEU A 554 -17.90 30.21 -12.36
CA LEU A 554 -17.21 28.93 -12.35
C LEU A 554 -17.62 28.16 -13.61
N THR A 555 -16.65 27.71 -14.39
CA THR A 555 -16.87 26.95 -15.63
C THR A 555 -16.08 25.64 -15.63
N ASP A 556 -16.46 24.71 -16.47
CA ASP A 556 -15.64 23.56 -16.79
C ASP A 556 -14.43 23.93 -17.67
N ALA A 557 -13.60 22.93 -17.99
CA ALA A 557 -12.41 23.12 -18.83
C ALA A 557 -12.73 23.52 -20.28
N LEU A 558 -13.97 23.32 -20.75
CA LEU A 558 -14.46 23.71 -22.07
C LEU A 558 -15.11 25.11 -22.07
N GLY A 559 -15.20 25.74 -20.89
CA GLY A 559 -15.81 27.07 -20.72
C GLY A 559 -17.33 27.05 -20.56
N GLN A 560 -17.95 25.89 -20.33
CA GLN A 560 -19.38 25.82 -20.02
C GLN A 560 -19.62 26.27 -18.58
N SER A 561 -20.61 27.15 -18.38
CA SER A 561 -20.95 27.70 -17.07
C SER A 561 -21.51 26.62 -16.16
N ILE A 562 -20.94 26.50 -14.96
CA ILE A 562 -21.41 25.62 -13.89
C ILE A 562 -22.19 26.42 -12.87
N ALA A 563 -21.63 27.59 -12.44
CA ALA A 563 -22.26 28.43 -11.43
C ALA A 563 -21.79 29.88 -11.51
N VAL A 564 -22.65 30.79 -11.13
CA VAL A 564 -22.30 32.18 -10.85
C VAL A 564 -22.02 32.31 -9.35
N LEU A 565 -20.76 32.56 -9.01
CA LEU A 565 -20.28 32.64 -7.63
C LEU A 565 -20.56 34.03 -7.03
N ALA A 566 -20.56 35.09 -7.82
CA ALA A 566 -20.94 36.45 -7.46
C ALA A 566 -21.43 37.22 -8.70
N SER A 567 -22.44 38.08 -8.52
CA SER A 567 -22.91 39.01 -9.53
C SER A 567 -23.55 40.22 -8.82
N SER A 568 -22.77 41.28 -8.56
CA SER A 568 -23.25 42.46 -7.86
C SER A 568 -22.33 43.66 -8.06
N ASP A 569 -22.86 44.85 -7.79
CA ASP A 569 -22.06 46.06 -7.62
C ASP A 569 -21.34 46.02 -6.28
N GLN A 570 -20.03 46.23 -6.30
CA GLN A 570 -19.17 46.14 -5.12
C GLN A 570 -18.31 47.39 -4.96
N LEU A 571 -18.03 47.75 -3.72
CA LEU A 571 -17.14 48.86 -3.39
C LEU A 571 -15.67 48.48 -3.61
N ALA A 572 -14.76 49.45 -3.62
CA ALA A 572 -13.33 49.17 -3.53
C ALA A 572 -13.03 48.40 -2.24
N GLY A 573 -12.23 47.30 -2.34
CA GLY A 573 -11.94 46.46 -1.19
C GLY A 573 -11.41 45.09 -1.57
N LYS A 574 -11.16 44.27 -0.55
CA LYS A 574 -10.77 42.85 -0.71
C LYS A 574 -11.98 41.96 -0.43
N TYR A 575 -12.14 40.96 -1.28
CA TYR A 575 -13.25 40.03 -1.23
C TYR A 575 -12.76 38.59 -1.23
N GLN A 576 -13.54 37.74 -0.60
CA GLN A 576 -13.29 36.29 -0.59
C GLN A 576 -14.62 35.56 -0.72
N ILE A 577 -14.62 34.52 -1.56
CA ILE A 577 -15.75 33.61 -1.75
C ILE A 577 -15.23 32.22 -1.42
N GLU A 578 -15.89 31.55 -0.49
CA GLU A 578 -15.63 30.15 -0.21
C GLU A 578 -16.48 29.29 -1.15
N VAL A 579 -15.85 28.31 -1.79
CA VAL A 579 -16.49 27.42 -2.75
C VAL A 579 -16.31 25.98 -2.26
N ASP A 580 -17.43 25.33 -1.94
CA ASP A 580 -17.47 23.91 -1.65
C ASP A 580 -17.77 23.15 -2.95
N PRO A 581 -16.83 22.32 -3.45
CA PRO A 581 -17.02 21.52 -4.66
C PRO A 581 -18.29 20.66 -4.65
N HIS A 582 -18.68 20.15 -3.49
CA HIS A 582 -19.86 19.29 -3.36
C HIS A 582 -21.16 20.02 -3.66
N MET A 583 -21.24 21.33 -3.34
CA MET A 583 -22.43 22.14 -3.62
C MET A 583 -22.69 22.32 -5.13
N TYR A 584 -21.66 22.18 -5.96
CA TYR A 584 -21.72 22.36 -7.41
C TYR A 584 -21.50 21.06 -8.19
N ASN A 585 -21.51 19.91 -7.51
CA ASN A 585 -21.24 18.59 -8.08
C ASN A 585 -19.93 18.53 -8.88
N LEU A 586 -18.88 19.18 -8.38
CA LEU A 586 -17.57 19.15 -9.03
C LEU A 586 -16.85 17.85 -8.67
N HIS A 587 -16.37 17.16 -9.70
CA HIS A 587 -15.54 15.97 -9.58
C HIS A 587 -14.05 16.33 -9.74
N SER A 588 -13.15 15.37 -9.48
CA SER A 588 -11.73 15.56 -9.76
C SER A 588 -11.53 15.99 -11.21
N GLY A 589 -10.83 17.11 -11.41
CA GLY A 589 -10.68 17.71 -12.74
C GLY A 589 -10.19 19.15 -12.72
N VAL A 590 -10.14 19.73 -13.92
CA VAL A 590 -9.73 21.13 -14.15
C VAL A 590 -10.97 21.97 -14.39
N TYR A 591 -11.05 23.09 -13.65
CA TYR A 591 -12.11 24.09 -13.74
C TYR A 591 -11.50 25.48 -13.96
N LEU A 592 -12.29 26.40 -14.47
CA LEU A 592 -11.90 27.80 -14.64
C LEU A 592 -12.81 28.68 -13.80
N VAL A 593 -12.20 29.63 -13.08
CA VAL A 593 -12.94 30.69 -12.42
C VAL A 593 -12.68 31.98 -13.18
N LYS A 594 -13.73 32.55 -13.73
CA LYS A 594 -13.70 33.77 -14.56
C LYS A 594 -14.28 34.93 -13.76
N LEU A 595 -13.54 36.03 -13.69
CA LEU A 595 -13.98 37.29 -13.11
C LEU A 595 -14.14 38.30 -14.24
N LEU A 596 -15.33 38.97 -14.29
CA LEU A 596 -15.60 40.11 -15.15
C LEU A 596 -15.81 41.33 -14.28
N SER A 597 -15.20 42.44 -14.67
CA SER A 597 -15.44 43.77 -14.05
C SER A 597 -15.40 44.82 -15.16
N GLY A 598 -16.57 45.39 -15.47
CA GLY A 598 -16.77 46.22 -16.63
C GLY A 598 -16.54 45.46 -17.95
N SER A 599 -15.70 45.97 -18.84
CA SER A 599 -15.34 45.29 -20.13
C SER A 599 -14.16 44.34 -20.01
N LYS A 600 -13.63 44.08 -18.80
CA LYS A 600 -12.43 43.29 -18.59
C LYS A 600 -12.74 41.95 -17.90
N SER A 601 -12.02 40.90 -18.30
CA SER A 601 -12.12 39.59 -17.69
C SER A 601 -10.74 39.07 -17.29
N GLN A 602 -10.70 38.33 -16.17
CA GLN A 602 -9.57 37.52 -15.75
C GLN A 602 -10.05 36.08 -15.52
N VAL A 603 -9.20 35.13 -15.82
CA VAL A 603 -9.51 33.71 -15.63
C VAL A 603 -8.36 33.05 -14.86
N ILE A 604 -8.71 32.28 -13.87
CA ILE A 604 -7.77 31.44 -13.13
C ILE A 604 -8.17 29.98 -13.27
N ARG A 605 -7.19 29.11 -13.36
CA ARG A 605 -7.40 27.67 -13.37
C ARG A 605 -7.46 27.15 -11.94
N MET A 606 -8.44 26.32 -11.67
CA MET A 606 -8.61 25.57 -10.42
C MET A 606 -8.54 24.08 -10.69
N VAL A 607 -7.78 23.35 -9.88
CA VAL A 607 -7.67 21.89 -9.96
C VAL A 607 -8.30 21.28 -8.72
N ILE A 608 -9.25 20.37 -8.89
CA ILE A 608 -9.86 19.56 -7.83
C ILE A 608 -9.32 18.14 -7.94
N LEU A 609 -8.84 17.59 -6.81
CA LEU A 609 -8.20 16.27 -6.71
C LEU A 609 -9.20 15.20 -6.25
#